data_c5dd75829ee3a980c117d3fdaea5becc
#
_entry.id   c5dd75829ee3a980c117d3fdaea5becc
#
_cell.length_a   1.000
_cell.length_b   1.000
_cell.length_c   1.000
_cell.angle_alpha   90.00
_cell.angle_beta   90.00
_cell.angle_gamma   90.00
#
_symmetry.space_group_name_H-M   'P 1'
#
loop_
_entity.id
_entity.type
_entity.pdbx_description
1 polymer ?
#
loop_
_entity_poly.entity_id
_entity_poly.type
_entity_poly.pdbx_seq_one_letter_code
_entity_poly.pdbx_strand_id
1 'polypeptide(L)'
;AHSRLVKKAIPLALGDSYQGYRIIGTTQDYATLYEAELAQGIWWSKEFEVVAGSTVASMLKLKTGDSFMSTHGLTAEGGHHEEQHFIVKGILKPTHTVLDNLILTSIESVWEVHEHVGDTIDEVRSHKPESNQHDSTFVASSLVPSVAEGDSTKEITSMLIQYRSPMGAVMMPRLVNSQTNMQAASPAFETA
;
A
#
# COMPACT_ATOMS: atom_id res chain seq x y z
N ALA A 1 19.91 6.82 -9.71
CA ALA A 1 21.28 6.32 -9.41
C ALA A 1 21.13 5.00 -8.68
N HIS A 2 21.67 3.89 -9.23
CA HIS A 2 21.63 2.58 -8.57
C HIS A 2 22.64 2.60 -7.42
N SER A 3 22.16 2.50 -6.19
CA SER A 3 23.03 2.37 -5.03
C SER A 3 23.82 1.04 -5.10
N ARG A 4 25.13 1.10 -4.91
CA ARG A 4 25.96 -0.12 -4.85
C ARG A 4 25.68 -0.98 -3.61
N LEU A 5 25.00 -0.43 -2.60
CA LEU A 5 24.71 -1.10 -1.34
C LEU A 5 23.38 -1.87 -1.39
N VAL A 6 22.47 -1.49 -2.30
CA VAL A 6 21.12 -2.07 -2.40
C VAL A 6 21.12 -3.17 -3.47
N LYS A 7 20.61 -4.35 -3.12
CA LYS A 7 20.36 -5.47 -4.04
C LYS A 7 18.98 -5.37 -4.65
N LYS A 8 17.95 -5.19 -3.81
CA LYS A 8 16.56 -4.98 -4.20
C LYS A 8 15.93 -3.92 -3.31
N ALA A 9 14.99 -3.17 -3.87
CA ALA A 9 14.11 -2.26 -3.17
C ALA A 9 12.69 -2.63 -3.59
N ILE A 10 11.87 -3.06 -2.63
CA ILE A 10 10.51 -3.56 -2.86
C ILE A 10 9.56 -2.57 -2.22
N PRO A 11 8.79 -1.81 -3.02
CA PRO A 11 7.81 -0.87 -2.50
C PRO A 11 6.62 -1.60 -1.92
N LEU A 12 6.05 -1.06 -0.85
CA LEU A 12 4.80 -1.50 -0.24
C LEU A 12 3.87 -0.30 -0.09
N ALA A 13 2.71 -0.35 -0.71
CA ALA A 13 1.61 0.56 -0.48
C ALA A 13 0.53 -0.17 0.30
N LEU A 14 0.17 0.35 1.48
CA LEU A 14 -0.96 -0.16 2.24
C LEU A 14 -2.23 0.28 1.54
N GLY A 15 -2.93 -0.69 0.96
CA GLY A 15 -4.25 -0.49 0.41
C GLY A 15 -5.35 -0.70 1.44
N ASP A 16 -6.53 -0.81 0.93
CA ASP A 16 -7.74 -1.14 1.68
C ASP A 16 -7.67 -2.54 2.29
N SER A 17 -8.81 -3.02 2.74
CA SER A 17 -8.96 -4.39 3.21
C SER A 17 -10.14 -5.09 2.55
N TYR A 18 -10.15 -6.41 2.64
CA TYR A 18 -11.29 -7.24 2.32
C TYR A 18 -11.54 -8.23 3.45
N GLN A 19 -12.71 -8.15 4.07
CA GLN A 19 -13.12 -9.02 5.17
C GLN A 19 -12.07 -9.11 6.30
N GLY A 20 -11.44 -7.97 6.63
CA GLY A 20 -10.40 -7.87 7.66
C GLY A 20 -8.98 -8.27 7.22
N TYR A 21 -8.79 -8.73 6.00
CA TYR A 21 -7.47 -9.01 5.45
C TYR A 21 -6.95 -7.82 4.64
N ARG A 22 -5.69 -7.45 4.87
CA ARG A 22 -5.07 -6.29 4.24
C ARG A 22 -4.72 -6.56 2.79
N ILE A 23 -5.04 -5.59 1.91
CA ILE A 23 -4.58 -5.55 0.53
C ILE A 23 -3.27 -4.75 0.49
N ILE A 24 -2.24 -5.31 -0.13
CA ILE A 24 -0.92 -4.70 -0.27
C ILE A 24 -0.59 -4.52 -1.75
N GLY A 25 -0.42 -3.26 -2.16
CA GLY A 25 0.16 -2.91 -3.45
C GLY A 25 1.68 -3.08 -3.41
N THR A 26 2.22 -3.89 -4.31
CA THR A 26 3.66 -4.19 -4.33
C THR A 26 4.08 -4.73 -5.69
N THR A 27 5.32 -5.20 -5.78
CA THR A 27 5.84 -5.96 -6.92
C THR A 27 5.92 -7.45 -6.60
N GLN A 28 6.00 -8.30 -7.63
CA GLN A 28 6.17 -9.75 -7.43
C GLN A 28 7.47 -10.12 -6.70
N ASP A 29 8.42 -9.20 -6.63
CA ASP A 29 9.64 -9.35 -5.83
C ASP A 29 9.35 -9.53 -4.34
N TYR A 30 8.21 -9.02 -3.83
CA TYR A 30 7.79 -9.23 -2.45
C TYR A 30 7.50 -10.72 -2.18
N ALA A 31 6.73 -11.36 -3.05
CA ALA A 31 6.49 -12.80 -2.94
C ALA A 31 7.76 -13.63 -3.13
N THR A 32 8.61 -13.22 -4.08
CA THR A 32 9.91 -13.88 -4.32
C THR A 32 10.85 -13.80 -3.11
N LEU A 33 10.79 -12.72 -2.32
CA LEU A 33 11.59 -12.57 -1.10
C LEU A 33 11.30 -13.67 -0.07
N TYR A 34 10.06 -14.15 -0.04
CA TYR A 34 9.60 -15.24 0.85
C TYR A 34 9.52 -16.59 0.16
N GLU A 35 10.12 -16.72 -1.03
CA GLU A 35 10.08 -17.95 -1.84
C GLU A 35 8.66 -18.48 -2.08
N ALA A 36 7.69 -17.56 -2.15
CA ALA A 36 6.29 -17.90 -2.30
C ALA A 36 6.00 -18.43 -3.71
N GLU A 37 5.25 -19.52 -3.77
CA GLU A 37 4.79 -20.15 -5.01
C GLU A 37 3.25 -20.11 -5.09
N LEU A 38 2.74 -20.14 -6.31
CA LEU A 38 1.31 -20.28 -6.53
C LEU A 38 0.86 -21.76 -6.34
N ALA A 39 -0.22 -21.94 -5.59
CA ALA A 39 -0.95 -23.19 -5.54
C ALA A 39 -1.90 -23.32 -6.74
N GLN A 40 -2.49 -22.18 -7.16
CA GLN A 40 -3.45 -22.11 -8.26
C GLN A 40 -3.34 -20.78 -8.99
N GLY A 41 -3.72 -20.76 -10.27
CA GLY A 41 -3.83 -19.54 -11.06
C GLY A 41 -2.48 -19.01 -11.57
N ILE A 42 -2.44 -17.69 -11.74
CA ILE A 42 -1.29 -16.94 -12.26
C ILE A 42 -1.04 -15.69 -11.42
N TRP A 43 0.14 -15.10 -11.51
CA TRP A 43 0.44 -13.80 -10.96
C TRP A 43 -0.38 -12.71 -11.65
N TRP A 44 -0.62 -11.59 -10.95
CA TRP A 44 -1.24 -10.43 -11.54
C TRP A 44 -0.38 -9.83 -12.66
N SER A 45 -1.04 -9.31 -13.67
CA SER A 45 -0.41 -8.64 -14.82
C SER A 45 -1.05 -7.29 -15.14
N LYS A 46 -2.20 -7.01 -14.54
CA LYS A 46 -2.96 -5.78 -14.70
C LYS A 46 -3.41 -5.27 -13.34
N GLU A 47 -3.84 -4.02 -13.33
CA GLU A 47 -4.50 -3.40 -12.18
C GLU A 47 -5.73 -4.19 -11.76
N PHE A 48 -6.04 -4.15 -10.47
CA PHE A 48 -7.15 -4.88 -9.83
C PHE A 48 -7.10 -6.41 -9.93
N GLU A 49 -6.02 -6.97 -10.43
CA GLU A 49 -5.75 -8.39 -10.31
C GLU A 49 -5.00 -8.67 -9.00
N VAL A 50 -5.44 -9.70 -8.25
CA VAL A 50 -4.86 -10.04 -6.95
C VAL A 50 -4.40 -11.48 -6.88
N VAL A 51 -3.44 -11.71 -6.00
CA VAL A 51 -3.07 -13.05 -5.51
C VAL A 51 -3.38 -13.09 -4.01
N ALA A 52 -4.20 -14.06 -3.60
CA ALA A 52 -4.58 -14.24 -2.22
C ALA A 52 -3.59 -15.17 -1.50
N GLY A 53 -3.23 -14.82 -0.27
CA GLY A 53 -2.49 -15.69 0.63
C GLY A 53 -3.29 -16.96 0.96
N SER A 54 -2.61 -18.02 1.34
CA SER A 54 -3.22 -19.34 1.57
C SER A 54 -4.28 -19.33 2.67
N THR A 55 -4.03 -18.62 3.77
CA THR A 55 -4.99 -18.46 4.87
C THR A 55 -6.20 -17.63 4.42
N VAL A 56 -5.97 -16.53 3.72
CA VAL A 56 -7.04 -15.67 3.17
C VAL A 56 -7.96 -16.48 2.28
N ALA A 57 -7.39 -17.19 1.30
CA ALA A 57 -8.15 -17.99 0.36
C ALA A 57 -8.97 -19.09 1.05
N SER A 58 -8.37 -19.75 2.04
CA SER A 58 -9.04 -20.81 2.81
C SER A 58 -10.20 -20.26 3.66
N MET A 59 -9.95 -19.18 4.42
CA MET A 59 -10.93 -18.61 5.36
C MET A 59 -12.11 -17.97 4.63
N LEU A 60 -11.83 -17.26 3.53
CA LEU A 60 -12.87 -16.58 2.75
C LEU A 60 -13.40 -17.45 1.59
N LYS A 61 -12.89 -18.69 1.45
CA LYS A 61 -13.27 -19.63 0.38
C LYS A 61 -13.10 -19.06 -1.02
N LEU A 62 -12.08 -18.20 -1.21
CA LEU A 62 -11.79 -17.59 -2.49
C LEU A 62 -11.25 -18.60 -3.49
N LYS A 63 -11.65 -18.42 -4.74
CA LYS A 63 -11.18 -19.18 -5.90
C LYS A 63 -10.65 -18.24 -6.97
N THR A 64 -9.82 -18.76 -7.85
CA THR A 64 -9.41 -18.00 -9.04
C THR A 64 -10.62 -17.67 -9.90
N GLY A 65 -10.74 -16.38 -10.29
CA GLY A 65 -11.88 -15.84 -11.01
C GLY A 65 -12.92 -15.15 -10.12
N ASP A 66 -12.89 -15.34 -8.81
CA ASP A 66 -13.78 -14.61 -7.90
C ASP A 66 -13.44 -13.12 -7.94
N SER A 67 -14.46 -12.28 -7.75
CA SER A 67 -14.31 -10.83 -7.64
C SER A 67 -14.85 -10.32 -6.32
N PHE A 68 -14.25 -9.26 -5.80
CA PHE A 68 -14.69 -8.60 -4.57
C PHE A 68 -14.38 -7.10 -4.60
N MET A 69 -15.07 -6.34 -3.77
CA MET A 69 -14.80 -4.93 -3.53
C MET A 69 -14.02 -4.76 -2.23
N SER A 70 -13.07 -3.83 -2.23
CA SER A 70 -12.35 -3.46 -1.02
C SER A 70 -13.16 -2.54 -0.12
N THR A 71 -12.76 -2.45 1.14
CA THR A 71 -13.32 -1.53 2.12
C THR A 71 -12.21 -0.74 2.78
N HIS A 72 -12.46 0.55 3.04
CA HIS A 72 -11.52 1.36 3.81
C HIS A 72 -11.38 0.85 5.26
N GLY A 73 -10.13 0.70 5.69
CA GLY A 73 -9.83 0.20 7.03
C GLY A 73 -9.88 -1.33 7.15
N LEU A 74 -9.84 -1.84 8.39
CA LEU A 74 -9.88 -3.28 8.70
C LEU A 74 -11.26 -3.76 9.13
N THR A 75 -12.23 -2.87 9.25
CA THR A 75 -13.60 -3.17 9.67
C THR A 75 -14.55 -3.13 8.48
N ALA A 76 -15.61 -3.93 8.54
CA ALA A 76 -16.64 -3.96 7.50
C ALA A 76 -17.48 -2.66 7.40
N GLU A 77 -17.26 -1.71 8.31
CA GLU A 77 -17.97 -0.42 8.36
C GLU A 77 -17.27 0.68 7.52
N GLY A 78 -16.12 0.36 6.89
CA GLY A 78 -15.46 1.26 5.95
C GLY A 78 -16.31 1.52 4.71
N GLY A 79 -16.14 2.69 4.07
CA GLY A 79 -16.81 3.02 2.81
C GLY A 79 -16.51 1.98 1.72
N HIS A 80 -17.49 1.66 0.90
CA HIS A 80 -17.33 0.82 -0.27
C HIS A 80 -16.99 1.68 -1.48
N HIS A 81 -15.98 1.27 -2.25
CA HIS A 81 -15.71 1.82 -3.57
C HIS A 81 -16.60 1.08 -4.58
N GLU A 82 -17.67 1.71 -5.01
CA GLU A 82 -18.72 1.06 -5.82
C GLU A 82 -18.28 0.67 -7.24
N GLU A 83 -17.12 1.16 -7.73
CA GLU A 83 -16.74 1.02 -9.14
C GLU A 83 -15.57 0.07 -9.40
N GLN A 84 -14.82 -0.36 -8.38
CA GLN A 84 -13.59 -1.12 -8.61
C GLN A 84 -13.63 -2.50 -7.97
N HIS A 85 -13.60 -3.52 -8.82
CA HIS A 85 -13.60 -4.92 -8.43
C HIS A 85 -12.20 -5.52 -8.55
N PHE A 86 -11.69 -6.03 -7.44
CA PHE A 86 -10.51 -6.88 -7.46
C PHE A 86 -10.85 -8.29 -7.94
N ILE A 87 -10.02 -8.87 -8.83
CA ILE A 87 -10.21 -10.20 -9.38
C ILE A 87 -9.11 -11.12 -8.88
N VAL A 88 -9.47 -12.23 -8.27
CA VAL A 88 -8.52 -13.24 -7.79
C VAL A 88 -7.92 -13.99 -8.98
N LYS A 89 -6.66 -13.76 -9.27
CA LYS A 89 -5.92 -14.42 -10.36
C LYS A 89 -5.12 -15.62 -9.88
N GLY A 90 -4.71 -15.60 -8.62
CA GLY A 90 -3.92 -16.70 -8.06
C GLY A 90 -4.11 -16.83 -6.56
N ILE A 91 -3.70 -18.00 -6.06
CA ILE A 91 -3.69 -18.35 -4.64
C ILE A 91 -2.31 -18.89 -4.31
N LEU A 92 -1.70 -18.40 -3.23
CA LEU A 92 -0.39 -18.86 -2.78
C LEU A 92 -0.49 -20.25 -2.13
N LYS A 93 0.58 -21.03 -2.27
CA LYS A 93 0.84 -22.14 -1.34
C LYS A 93 1.08 -21.59 0.07
N PRO A 94 0.85 -22.38 1.14
CA PRO A 94 1.24 -21.99 2.48
C PRO A 94 2.73 -21.65 2.55
N THR A 95 3.03 -20.45 3.00
CA THR A 95 4.41 -19.97 3.15
C THR A 95 4.88 -19.99 4.60
N HIS A 96 3.93 -20.10 5.54
CA HIS A 96 4.14 -19.95 6.99
C HIS A 96 4.75 -18.59 7.35
N THR A 97 4.44 -17.57 6.54
CA THR A 97 4.89 -16.17 6.72
C THR A 97 3.68 -15.23 6.73
N VAL A 98 3.95 -13.94 6.83
CA VAL A 98 2.93 -12.89 6.77
C VAL A 98 2.11 -12.96 5.47
N LEU A 99 2.68 -13.44 4.38
CA LEU A 99 2.01 -13.53 3.08
C LEU A 99 0.74 -14.37 3.10
N ASP A 100 0.68 -15.38 3.98
CA ASP A 100 -0.50 -16.24 4.08
C ASP A 100 -1.77 -15.46 4.48
N ASN A 101 -1.60 -14.32 5.16
CA ASN A 101 -2.68 -13.47 5.65
C ASN A 101 -2.86 -12.17 4.86
N LEU A 102 -2.27 -12.06 3.67
CA LEU A 102 -2.33 -10.87 2.83
C LEU A 102 -3.00 -11.15 1.49
N ILE A 103 -3.52 -10.09 0.90
CA ILE A 103 -3.94 -10.05 -0.50
C ILE A 103 -2.94 -9.15 -1.22
N LEU A 104 -2.27 -9.67 -2.25
CA LEU A 104 -1.23 -8.95 -2.98
C LEU A 104 -1.77 -8.49 -4.33
N THR A 105 -1.44 -7.26 -4.70
CA THR A 105 -1.79 -6.66 -6.00
C THR A 105 -0.65 -5.78 -6.50
N SER A 106 -0.81 -5.20 -7.68
CA SER A 106 0.11 -4.18 -8.17
C SER A 106 0.00 -2.90 -7.34
N ILE A 107 1.08 -2.12 -7.28
CA ILE A 107 1.07 -0.87 -6.55
C ILE A 107 0.12 0.16 -7.19
N GLU A 108 0.01 0.09 -8.51
CA GLU A 108 -0.88 0.93 -9.32
C GLU A 108 -2.33 0.74 -8.91
N SER A 109 -2.76 -0.50 -8.62
CA SER A 109 -4.12 -0.78 -8.14
C SER A 109 -4.46 -0.03 -6.85
N VAL A 110 -3.50 0.12 -5.95
CA VAL A 110 -3.71 0.85 -4.68
C VAL A 110 -3.78 2.34 -4.94
N TRP A 111 -2.97 2.88 -5.83
CA TRP A 111 -3.02 4.29 -6.20
C TRP A 111 -4.34 4.65 -6.86
N GLU A 112 -4.79 3.85 -7.82
CA GLU A 112 -6.04 4.07 -8.57
C GLU A 112 -7.26 4.12 -7.65
N VAL A 113 -7.32 3.24 -6.63
CA VAL A 113 -8.39 3.28 -5.61
C VAL A 113 -8.40 4.63 -4.88
N HIS A 114 -7.23 5.20 -4.59
CA HIS A 114 -7.13 6.44 -3.82
C HIS A 114 -7.31 7.71 -4.67
N GLU A 115 -7.01 7.69 -5.97
CA GLU A 115 -7.23 8.81 -6.88
C GLU A 115 -8.73 9.16 -6.97
N HIS A 116 -9.60 8.17 -7.12
CA HIS A 116 -11.05 8.38 -7.22
C HIS A 116 -11.70 8.90 -5.93
N VAL A 117 -11.10 8.69 -4.78
CA VAL A 117 -11.60 9.23 -3.50
C VAL A 117 -11.33 10.73 -3.38
N GLY A 118 -10.24 11.22 -3.95
CA GLY A 118 -9.91 12.65 -3.97
C GLY A 118 -10.96 13.47 -4.72
N ASP A 119 -11.37 13.02 -5.88
CA ASP A 119 -12.31 13.72 -6.75
C ASP A 119 -13.72 13.87 -6.15
N THR A 120 -14.20 12.86 -5.42
CA THR A 120 -15.52 12.92 -4.77
C THR A 120 -15.59 13.86 -3.58
N ILE A 121 -14.49 14.12 -2.89
CA ILE A 121 -14.45 15.06 -1.76
C ILE A 121 -14.47 16.51 -2.24
N ASP A 122 -13.90 16.82 -3.38
CA ASP A 122 -13.88 18.16 -3.95
C ASP A 122 -15.24 18.54 -4.55
N GLU A 123 -16.02 17.61 -5.12
CA GLU A 123 -17.39 17.87 -5.55
C GLU A 123 -18.34 18.20 -4.39
N VAL A 124 -18.21 17.55 -3.24
CA VAL A 124 -19.03 17.83 -2.05
C VAL A 124 -18.69 19.19 -1.42
N ARG A 125 -17.46 19.67 -1.57
CA ARG A 125 -17.03 20.99 -1.07
C ARG A 125 -17.53 22.15 -1.94
N SER A 126 -17.86 21.94 -3.21
CA SER A 126 -18.32 22.98 -4.13
C SER A 126 -19.80 23.36 -3.96
N HIS A 127 -20.58 22.62 -3.18
CA HIS A 127 -22.00 22.94 -2.85
C HIS A 127 -22.12 23.56 -1.46
N LYS A 128 -21.65 24.80 -1.29
CA LYS A 128 -21.90 25.59 -0.09
C LYS A 128 -23.08 26.54 -0.35
N PRO A 129 -24.18 26.45 0.40
CA PRO A 129 -25.22 27.47 0.34
C PRO A 129 -24.71 28.76 1.01
N GLU A 130 -24.88 29.88 0.33
CA GLU A 130 -24.63 31.21 0.87
C GLU A 130 -25.54 31.49 2.07
N SER A 131 -24.99 31.80 3.23
CA SER A 131 -25.64 32.63 4.22
C SER A 131 -24.66 33.27 5.20
N ASN A 132 -24.53 34.60 5.09
CA ASN A 132 -24.34 35.65 6.09
C ASN A 132 -23.37 35.51 7.28
N GLN A 133 -22.33 36.38 7.18
CA GLN A 133 -21.75 37.31 8.18
C GLN A 133 -21.92 37.01 9.69
N HIS A 134 -20.78 36.81 10.40
CA HIS A 134 -20.24 37.77 11.38
C HIS A 134 -18.86 37.32 11.88
N ASP A 135 -17.91 38.21 11.66
CA ASP A 135 -16.76 38.64 12.44
C ASP A 135 -16.22 37.75 13.58
N SER A 136 -14.96 37.35 13.42
CA SER A 136 -13.90 37.41 14.45
C SER A 136 -12.57 36.89 13.89
N THR A 137 -11.63 37.78 13.82
CA THR A 137 -10.20 37.63 13.58
C THR A 137 -9.56 36.52 14.38
N PHE A 138 -8.98 35.55 13.68
CA PHE A 138 -7.83 34.80 14.19
C PHE A 138 -6.86 34.50 13.00
N VAL A 139 -5.88 35.35 12.83
CA VAL A 139 -4.75 35.12 11.91
C VAL A 139 -3.80 34.13 12.56
N ALA A 140 -3.92 32.87 12.18
CA ALA A 140 -2.83 31.91 12.33
C ALA A 140 -2.15 31.76 10.97
N SER A 141 -1.09 32.54 10.79
CA SER A 141 -0.13 32.39 9.71
C SER A 141 0.57 31.03 9.86
N SER A 142 0.12 30.03 9.14
CA SER A 142 0.90 28.83 8.93
C SER A 142 1.69 29.00 7.62
N LEU A 143 2.96 29.35 7.77
CA LEU A 143 3.97 29.16 6.74
C LEU A 143 4.14 27.65 6.51
N VAL A 144 3.32 27.08 5.66
CA VAL A 144 3.60 25.77 5.06
C VAL A 144 4.36 26.09 3.77
N PRO A 145 5.60 25.60 3.60
CA PRO A 145 6.27 25.74 2.31
C PRO A 145 5.42 25.01 1.27
N SER A 146 5.08 25.72 0.19
CA SER A 146 4.51 25.14 -1.01
C SER A 146 5.46 24.03 -1.50
N VAL A 147 5.13 22.80 -1.22
CA VAL A 147 5.76 21.65 -1.86
C VAL A 147 5.25 21.66 -3.29
N ALA A 148 6.17 21.63 -4.25
CA ALA A 148 5.85 21.58 -5.67
C ALA A 148 4.79 20.49 -5.92
N GLU A 149 3.77 20.82 -6.72
CA GLU A 149 2.74 19.93 -7.22
C GLU A 149 3.40 18.75 -8.00
N GLY A 150 3.86 17.76 -7.26
CA GLY A 150 4.09 16.42 -7.76
C GLY A 150 2.85 15.63 -7.39
N ASP A 151 2.38 14.81 -8.32
CA ASP A 151 1.28 13.87 -8.21
C ASP A 151 1.23 13.23 -6.79
N SER A 152 0.50 13.89 -5.87
CA SER A 152 0.54 13.59 -4.43
C SER A 152 -0.25 12.34 -4.05
N THR A 153 -0.86 11.68 -5.05
CA THR A 153 -1.68 10.49 -4.86
C THR A 153 -0.87 9.19 -4.95
N LYS A 154 0.33 9.23 -5.58
CA LYS A 154 1.19 8.05 -5.78
C LYS A 154 2.21 7.89 -4.66
N GLU A 155 1.70 7.51 -3.50
CA GLU A 155 2.54 7.31 -2.31
C GLU A 155 2.84 5.83 -2.07
N ILE A 156 4.00 5.57 -1.45
CA ILE A 156 4.34 4.27 -0.88
C ILE A 156 4.40 4.40 0.64
N THR A 157 3.83 3.43 1.35
CA THR A 157 3.81 3.43 2.81
C THR A 157 5.18 3.04 3.39
N SER A 158 5.84 2.10 2.74
CA SER A 158 7.16 1.63 3.16
C SER A 158 7.93 0.98 2.01
N MET A 159 9.22 0.77 2.22
CA MET A 159 10.09 0.10 1.26
C MET A 159 10.95 -0.94 1.97
N LEU A 160 10.87 -2.20 1.53
CA LEU A 160 11.76 -3.24 1.99
C LEU A 160 13.05 -3.19 1.18
N ILE A 161 14.18 -3.10 1.87
CA ILE A 161 15.50 -3.02 1.25
C ILE A 161 16.27 -4.31 1.52
N GLN A 162 16.61 -5.00 0.45
CA GLN A 162 17.60 -6.09 0.51
C GLN A 162 18.98 -5.54 0.19
N TYR A 163 19.92 -5.70 1.10
CA TYR A 163 21.28 -5.22 0.93
C TYR A 163 22.15 -6.22 0.18
N ARG A 164 23.21 -5.73 -0.49
CA ARG A 164 24.21 -6.57 -1.17
C ARG A 164 25.24 -7.13 -0.21
N SER A 165 25.42 -6.47 0.92
CA SER A 165 26.44 -6.83 1.91
C SER A 165 26.03 -6.42 3.32
N PRO A 166 26.60 -7.02 4.37
CA PRO A 166 26.37 -6.60 5.75
C PRO A 166 26.68 -5.11 6.00
N MET A 167 27.66 -4.56 5.30
CA MET A 167 28.00 -3.14 5.38
C MET A 167 26.82 -2.25 4.95
N GLY A 168 26.08 -2.66 3.92
CA GLY A 168 24.87 -1.97 3.50
C GLY A 168 23.79 -1.92 4.61
N ALA A 169 23.63 -3.03 5.33
CA ALA A 169 22.66 -3.12 6.42
C ALA A 169 22.99 -2.18 7.60
N VAL A 170 24.29 -1.90 7.83
CA VAL A 170 24.73 -0.97 8.89
C VAL A 170 24.69 0.48 8.43
N MET A 171 25.11 0.75 7.19
CA MET A 171 25.26 2.13 6.70
C MET A 171 23.96 2.76 6.23
N MET A 172 23.12 2.01 5.51
CA MET A 172 21.92 2.57 4.87
C MET A 172 20.90 3.12 5.87
N PRO A 173 20.55 2.45 6.99
CA PRO A 173 19.66 3.03 7.97
C PRO A 173 20.16 4.38 8.51
N ARG A 174 21.45 4.48 8.80
CA ARG A 174 22.06 5.73 9.28
C ARG A 174 22.00 6.84 8.24
N LEU A 175 22.28 6.51 6.97
CA LEU A 175 22.18 7.49 5.87
C LEU A 175 20.74 7.99 5.70
N VAL A 176 19.76 7.09 5.64
CA VAL A 176 18.35 7.45 5.51
C VAL A 176 17.92 8.34 6.66
N ASN A 177 18.18 7.93 7.90
CA ASN A 177 17.74 8.65 9.11
C ASN A 177 18.46 10.01 9.29
N SER A 178 19.65 10.20 8.70
CA SER A 178 20.42 11.44 8.83
C SER A 178 20.24 12.42 7.67
N GLN A 179 19.84 11.95 6.49
CA GLN A 179 19.82 12.76 5.26
C GLN A 179 18.45 12.89 4.63
N THR A 180 17.43 12.25 5.18
CA THR A 180 16.05 12.31 4.65
C THR A 180 15.04 12.44 5.79
N ASN A 181 13.80 12.77 5.43
CA ASN A 181 12.67 12.77 6.36
C ASN A 181 12.06 11.37 6.57
N MET A 182 12.63 10.35 5.96
CA MET A 182 12.21 8.96 6.12
C MET A 182 12.89 8.34 7.33
N GLN A 183 12.24 7.30 7.89
CA GLN A 183 12.79 6.49 8.96
C GLN A 183 13.17 5.11 8.43
N ALA A 184 14.38 4.67 8.67
CA ALA A 184 14.82 3.33 8.38
C ALA A 184 15.05 2.56 9.69
N ALA A 185 14.51 1.35 9.74
CA ALA A 185 14.70 0.39 10.83
C ALA A 185 15.32 -0.91 10.27
N SER A 186 16.06 -1.60 11.11
CA SER A 186 16.59 -2.93 10.80
C SER A 186 16.04 -3.93 11.81
N PRO A 187 15.15 -4.86 11.41
CA PRO A 187 14.51 -5.79 12.35
C PRO A 187 15.50 -6.56 13.22
N ALA A 188 16.69 -6.87 12.69
CA ALA A 188 17.72 -7.57 13.44
C ALA A 188 18.29 -6.78 14.63
N PHE A 189 18.13 -5.46 14.65
CA PHE A 189 18.58 -4.59 15.74
C PHE A 189 17.45 -4.12 16.65
N GLU A 190 16.21 -4.17 16.17
CA GLU A 190 15.03 -3.72 16.93
C GLU A 190 14.50 -4.81 17.88
N THR A 191 14.90 -6.06 17.68
CA THR A 191 14.44 -7.22 18.46
C THR A 191 15.47 -7.70 19.50
N ALA A 192 16.56 -6.95 19.69
CA ALA A 192 17.65 -7.32 20.62
C ALA A 192 17.46 -6.73 22.00
#